data_92e98e9f179f6a623816beb61f4b84ae
#
_entry.id   92e98e9f179f6a623816beb61f4b84ae
#
_cell.length_a   1.000
_cell.length_b   1.000
_cell.length_c   1.000
_cell.angle_alpha   90.00
_cell.angle_beta   90.00
_cell.angle_gamma   90.00
#
_symmetry.space_group_name_H-M   'P 1'
#
loop_
_entity.id
_entity.type
_entity.pdbx_description
1 polymer ?
#
loop_
_entity_poly.entity_id
_entity_poly.type
_entity_poly.pdbx_seq_one_letter_code
_entity_poly.pdbx_strand_id
1 'polypeptide(L)'
;MAAAPIELVASYWTLAGNVMPGGPTEASPHPLRDRAEAAGKAGWKGLGIVHGDVLASIRHYGIPTIRRILEDNALVHNEVEVLTKWHRDGAKLATSNQMRDELLDFGAAICARNLKVTAGLFEEGPPDMPKFRDRFADLCERAAPYGIQVVVEFMPFSSVDTVDLALELVENGLANGGLMVDIWHVDRRDQYDKVKTIPLSLLKGVELNDASANVAGTLLHDSTHHRKLCGEGDLKIRSFIQDVLDVGYTGPWGVEIISHAVRTMPLEEAARRVYETTMSQFGEIRQADAA
;
A
#
# COMPACT_ATOMS: atom_id res chain seq x y z
N MET A 1 -6.53 28.74 -1.68
CA MET A 1 -6.72 27.94 -0.43
C MET A 1 -5.36 27.38 -0.09
N ALA A 2 -4.95 27.31 1.19
CA ALA A 2 -3.69 26.65 1.54
C ALA A 2 -3.76 25.17 1.12
N ALA A 3 -2.69 24.67 0.48
CA ALA A 3 -2.60 23.26 0.13
C ALA A 3 -2.75 22.39 1.40
N ALA A 4 -3.47 21.27 1.29
CA ALA A 4 -3.59 20.33 2.40
C ALA A 4 -2.20 19.85 2.85
N PRO A 5 -1.98 19.60 4.15
CA PRO A 5 -0.71 19.07 4.62
C PRO A 5 -0.46 17.68 3.99
N ILE A 6 0.80 17.41 3.64
CA ILE A 6 1.19 16.07 3.19
C ILE A 6 1.24 15.16 4.41
N GLU A 7 0.49 14.07 4.36
CA GLU A 7 0.43 13.05 5.40
C GLU A 7 0.93 11.72 4.83
N LEU A 8 1.88 11.09 5.53
CA LEU A 8 2.49 9.83 5.09
C LEU A 8 1.96 8.63 5.88
N VAL A 9 1.76 7.52 5.17
CA VAL A 9 1.41 6.20 5.71
C VAL A 9 2.56 5.25 5.44
N ALA A 10 3.10 4.61 6.45
CA ALA A 10 4.06 3.54 6.25
C ALA A 10 3.31 2.25 5.91
N SER A 11 3.31 1.84 4.64
CA SER A 11 2.86 0.51 4.24
C SER A 11 3.63 -0.54 5.03
N TYR A 12 3.04 -1.69 5.28
CA TYR A 12 3.52 -2.64 6.29
C TYR A 12 5.02 -2.92 6.22
N TRP A 13 5.52 -3.26 5.03
CA TRP A 13 6.90 -3.72 4.85
C TRP A 13 7.96 -2.66 5.15
N THR A 14 7.58 -1.40 5.16
CA THR A 14 8.48 -0.27 5.42
C THR A 14 9.00 -0.25 6.84
N LEU A 15 8.16 -0.59 7.83
CA LEU A 15 8.50 -0.58 9.25
C LEU A 15 8.31 -1.95 9.93
N ALA A 16 8.12 -3.02 9.15
CA ALA A 16 7.93 -4.35 9.69
C ALA A 16 9.20 -5.00 10.25
N GLY A 17 10.37 -4.41 10.04
CA GLY A 17 11.65 -5.02 10.40
C GLY A 17 12.06 -6.15 9.44
N ASN A 18 12.90 -7.06 9.89
CA ASN A 18 13.50 -8.08 9.02
C ASN A 18 12.54 -9.21 8.65
N VAL A 19 11.45 -8.86 8.00
CA VAL A 19 10.49 -9.75 7.34
C VAL A 19 10.25 -9.28 5.90
N MET A 20 9.68 -10.16 5.07
CA MET A 20 9.42 -9.86 3.65
C MET A 20 8.22 -10.66 3.14
N PRO A 21 7.58 -10.23 2.03
CA PRO A 21 6.49 -10.97 1.40
C PRO A 21 6.90 -12.41 1.07
N GLY A 22 6.07 -13.38 1.47
CA GLY A 22 6.33 -14.81 1.23
C GLY A 22 7.48 -15.40 2.03
N GLY A 23 8.02 -14.69 3.03
CA GLY A 23 9.02 -15.21 3.95
C GLY A 23 8.47 -16.29 4.89
N PRO A 24 9.32 -16.88 5.76
CA PRO A 24 8.89 -17.92 6.73
C PRO A 24 7.81 -17.43 7.70
N THR A 25 7.80 -16.16 7.97
CA THR A 25 6.74 -15.43 8.70
C THR A 25 6.61 -14.03 8.14
N GLU A 26 5.39 -13.52 8.15
CA GLU A 26 5.11 -12.12 7.82
C GLU A 26 4.80 -11.30 9.08
N ALA A 27 4.73 -11.92 10.26
CA ALA A 27 4.60 -11.20 11.51
C ALA A 27 5.91 -10.47 11.86
N SER A 28 5.81 -9.19 12.17
CA SER A 28 6.96 -8.34 12.54
C SER A 28 7.69 -8.87 13.78
N PRO A 29 9.02 -8.87 13.79
CA PRO A 29 9.80 -9.08 15.01
C PRO A 29 9.70 -7.90 15.99
N HIS A 30 9.26 -6.72 15.54
CA HIS A 30 9.00 -5.56 16.37
C HIS A 30 7.56 -5.55 16.84
N PRO A 31 7.28 -5.43 18.14
CA PRO A 31 5.92 -5.27 18.66
C PRO A 31 5.20 -4.11 17.98
N LEU A 32 3.89 -4.22 17.75
CA LEU A 32 3.11 -3.14 17.13
C LEU A 32 3.24 -1.82 17.89
N ARG A 33 3.33 -1.86 19.22
CA ARG A 33 3.54 -0.66 20.07
C ARG A 33 4.81 0.08 19.66
N ASP A 34 5.92 -0.64 19.56
CA ASP A 34 7.22 -0.03 19.25
C ASP A 34 7.21 0.59 17.85
N ARG A 35 6.58 -0.10 16.88
CA ARG A 35 6.39 0.43 15.51
C ARG A 35 5.52 1.69 15.50
N ALA A 36 4.42 1.69 16.23
CA ALA A 36 3.52 2.85 16.32
C ALA A 36 4.23 4.04 16.98
N GLU A 37 4.97 3.81 18.05
CA GLU A 37 5.73 4.86 18.73
C GLU A 37 6.84 5.44 17.86
N ALA A 38 7.61 4.59 17.16
CA ALA A 38 8.64 5.03 16.22
C ALA A 38 8.04 5.84 15.05
N ALA A 39 6.92 5.35 14.49
CA ALA A 39 6.20 6.05 13.43
C ALA A 39 5.66 7.40 13.90
N GLY A 40 4.93 7.45 15.01
CA GLY A 40 4.37 8.69 15.56
C GLY A 40 5.44 9.75 15.86
N LYS A 41 6.57 9.34 16.48
CA LYS A 41 7.73 10.21 16.74
C LYS A 41 8.36 10.78 15.46
N ALA A 42 8.40 10.01 14.38
CA ALA A 42 8.95 10.43 13.09
C ALA A 42 8.00 11.34 12.29
N GLY A 43 6.69 11.38 12.64
CA GLY A 43 5.70 12.23 11.98
C GLY A 43 4.70 11.48 11.09
N TRP A 44 4.80 10.16 10.97
CA TRP A 44 3.84 9.35 10.21
C TRP A 44 2.41 9.53 10.73
N LYS A 45 1.44 9.36 9.82
CA LYS A 45 0.01 9.48 10.13
C LYS A 45 -0.77 8.18 9.96
N GLY A 46 -0.10 7.10 9.60
CA GLY A 46 -0.73 5.78 9.49
C GLY A 46 0.26 4.65 9.31
N LEU A 47 -0.25 3.43 9.51
CA LEU A 47 0.46 2.18 9.31
C LEU A 47 -0.37 1.21 8.49
N GLY A 48 0.28 0.48 7.57
CA GLY A 48 -0.23 -0.75 6.99
C GLY A 48 0.01 -1.94 7.94
N ILE A 49 -0.91 -2.91 7.95
CA ILE A 49 -0.80 -4.12 8.77
C ILE A 49 -1.24 -5.33 7.94
N VAL A 50 -0.32 -6.28 7.70
CA VAL A 50 -0.64 -7.52 6.97
C VAL A 50 -1.33 -8.55 7.87
N HIS A 51 -2.09 -9.45 7.25
CA HIS A 51 -2.89 -10.46 7.96
C HIS A 51 -2.11 -11.26 9.01
N GLY A 52 -0.89 -11.73 8.70
CA GLY A 52 -0.07 -12.48 9.65
C GLY A 52 0.28 -11.68 10.91
N ASP A 53 0.52 -10.39 10.76
CA ASP A 53 0.82 -9.47 11.85
C ASP A 53 -0.45 -9.04 12.61
N VAL A 54 -1.59 -8.92 11.93
CA VAL A 54 -2.92 -8.74 12.56
C VAL A 54 -3.15 -9.84 13.58
N LEU A 55 -3.04 -11.11 13.17
CA LEU A 55 -3.26 -12.25 14.05
C LEU A 55 -2.26 -12.29 15.22
N ALA A 56 -0.99 -11.97 14.97
CA ALA A 56 0.04 -11.91 16.01
C ALA A 56 -0.26 -10.77 17.01
N SER A 57 -0.61 -9.59 16.53
CA SER A 57 -0.93 -8.43 17.35
C SER A 57 -2.18 -8.62 18.18
N ILE A 58 -3.26 -9.23 17.62
CA ILE A 58 -4.48 -9.55 18.36
C ILE A 58 -4.18 -10.51 19.51
N ARG A 59 -3.39 -11.56 19.26
CA ARG A 59 -2.99 -12.53 20.31
C ARG A 59 -2.20 -11.86 21.44
N HIS A 60 -1.38 -10.86 21.11
CA HIS A 60 -0.49 -10.20 22.06
C HIS A 60 -1.20 -9.09 22.87
N TYR A 61 -2.00 -8.27 22.21
CA TYR A 61 -2.56 -7.05 22.81
C TYR A 61 -4.07 -7.07 22.99
N GLY A 62 -4.79 -7.82 22.14
CA GLY A 62 -6.23 -7.66 21.96
C GLY A 62 -6.60 -6.36 21.22
N ILE A 63 -7.71 -6.38 20.49
CA ILE A 63 -8.16 -5.28 19.62
C ILE A 63 -8.29 -3.92 20.35
N PRO A 64 -8.89 -3.84 21.56
CA PRO A 64 -9.03 -2.55 22.25
C PRO A 64 -7.70 -1.88 22.60
N THR A 65 -6.66 -2.68 22.87
CA THR A 65 -5.31 -2.15 23.15
C THR A 65 -4.63 -1.69 21.87
N ILE A 66 -4.77 -2.46 20.76
CA ILE A 66 -4.23 -2.08 19.45
C ILE A 66 -4.78 -0.72 19.03
N ARG A 67 -6.10 -0.54 19.13
CA ARG A 67 -6.75 0.73 18.79
C ARG A 67 -6.14 1.90 19.58
N ARG A 68 -6.00 1.76 20.89
CA ARG A 68 -5.34 2.78 21.73
C ARG A 68 -3.90 3.05 21.35
N ILE A 69 -3.12 2.01 21.02
CA ILE A 69 -1.74 2.19 20.56
C ILE A 69 -1.70 3.10 19.34
N LEU A 70 -2.58 2.88 18.36
CA LEU A 70 -2.64 3.70 17.14
C LEU A 70 -3.11 5.14 17.45
N GLU A 71 -4.15 5.29 18.25
CA GLU A 71 -4.71 6.59 18.68
C GLU A 71 -3.67 7.42 19.47
N ASP A 72 -2.99 6.81 20.45
CA ASP A 72 -1.98 7.47 21.30
C ASP A 72 -0.78 7.99 20.49
N ASN A 73 -0.53 7.43 19.31
CA ASN A 73 0.55 7.83 18.40
C ASN A 73 0.04 8.66 17.20
N ALA A 74 -1.21 9.13 17.23
CA ALA A 74 -1.85 9.93 16.18
C ALA A 74 -1.79 9.31 14.77
N LEU A 75 -1.89 7.96 14.71
CA LEU A 75 -1.93 7.19 13.48
C LEU A 75 -3.39 7.01 13.05
N VAL A 76 -3.86 7.92 12.21
CA VAL A 76 -5.28 8.04 11.82
C VAL A 76 -5.59 7.42 10.44
N HIS A 77 -4.58 7.15 9.63
CA HIS A 77 -4.70 6.58 8.28
C HIS A 77 -4.18 5.14 8.24
N ASN A 78 -4.81 4.25 9.00
CA ASN A 78 -4.38 2.86 9.03
C ASN A 78 -4.94 2.09 7.83
N GLU A 79 -4.21 1.07 7.40
CA GLU A 79 -4.54 0.22 6.26
C GLU A 79 -4.40 -1.25 6.62
N VAL A 80 -5.22 -2.11 6.03
CA VAL A 80 -5.06 -3.57 6.12
C VAL A 80 -4.66 -4.13 4.77
N GLU A 81 -3.71 -5.04 4.78
CA GLU A 81 -3.08 -5.57 3.57
C GLU A 81 -2.53 -7.00 3.78
N VAL A 82 -2.28 -7.77 2.78
CA VAL A 82 -2.78 -7.70 1.41
C VAL A 82 -3.66 -8.93 1.19
N LEU A 83 -4.88 -8.75 0.67
CA LEU A 83 -5.74 -9.88 0.32
C LEU A 83 -5.38 -10.40 -1.06
N THR A 84 -5.08 -11.70 -1.14
CA THR A 84 -4.76 -12.41 -2.38
C THR A 84 -5.78 -13.50 -2.68
N LYS A 85 -5.78 -14.04 -3.91
CA LYS A 85 -6.58 -15.22 -4.32
C LYS A 85 -8.11 -15.04 -4.24
N TRP A 86 -8.62 -13.84 -4.02
CA TRP A 86 -10.05 -13.52 -3.96
C TRP A 86 -10.80 -13.81 -5.27
N HIS A 87 -10.10 -13.80 -6.41
CA HIS A 87 -10.62 -14.12 -7.75
C HIS A 87 -10.62 -15.63 -8.04
N ARG A 88 -10.04 -16.47 -7.18
CA ARG A 88 -9.94 -17.92 -7.36
C ARG A 88 -11.26 -18.62 -7.01
N ASP A 89 -11.27 -19.98 -7.16
CA ASP A 89 -12.39 -20.85 -6.82
C ASP A 89 -11.99 -21.89 -5.76
N GLY A 90 -12.99 -22.62 -5.27
CA GLY A 90 -12.80 -23.75 -4.37
C GLY A 90 -12.06 -23.38 -3.08
N ALA A 91 -11.12 -24.25 -2.65
CA ALA A 91 -10.40 -24.08 -1.38
C ALA A 91 -9.56 -22.79 -1.31
N LYS A 92 -9.03 -22.30 -2.45
CA LYS A 92 -8.26 -21.05 -2.49
C LYS A 92 -9.15 -19.84 -2.20
N LEU A 93 -10.35 -19.82 -2.76
CA LEU A 93 -11.33 -18.77 -2.48
C LEU A 93 -11.82 -18.86 -1.02
N ALA A 94 -12.08 -20.07 -0.51
CA ALA A 94 -12.53 -20.23 0.87
C ALA A 94 -11.50 -19.68 1.87
N THR A 95 -10.21 -19.97 1.67
CA THR A 95 -9.12 -19.39 2.49
C THR A 95 -9.05 -17.86 2.35
N SER A 96 -9.18 -17.33 1.12
CA SER A 96 -9.20 -15.89 0.88
C SER A 96 -10.40 -15.21 1.55
N ASN A 97 -11.57 -15.84 1.51
CA ASN A 97 -12.77 -15.32 2.18
C ASN A 97 -12.59 -15.25 3.70
N GLN A 98 -12.00 -16.27 4.33
CA GLN A 98 -11.68 -16.21 5.74
C GLN A 98 -10.73 -15.06 6.07
N MET A 99 -9.62 -14.94 5.31
CA MET A 99 -8.67 -13.83 5.47
C MET A 99 -9.35 -12.46 5.29
N ARG A 100 -10.21 -12.33 4.28
CA ARG A 100 -10.99 -11.11 4.04
C ARG A 100 -11.82 -10.73 5.28
N ASP A 101 -12.58 -11.69 5.81
CA ASP A 101 -13.48 -11.44 6.94
C ASP A 101 -12.67 -11.02 8.19
N GLU A 102 -11.56 -11.70 8.47
CA GLU A 102 -10.63 -11.33 9.55
C GLU A 102 -10.00 -9.94 9.35
N LEU A 103 -9.61 -9.58 8.11
CA LEU A 103 -9.06 -8.27 7.79
C LEU A 103 -10.12 -7.15 7.88
N LEU A 104 -11.35 -7.39 7.42
CA LEU A 104 -12.43 -6.41 7.49
C LEU A 104 -12.86 -6.16 8.94
N ASP A 105 -13.03 -7.20 9.75
CA ASP A 105 -13.38 -7.08 11.16
C ASP A 105 -12.30 -6.32 11.95
N PHE A 106 -11.03 -6.64 11.71
CA PHE A 106 -9.92 -5.92 12.30
C PHE A 106 -9.84 -4.48 11.78
N GLY A 107 -9.94 -4.29 10.46
CA GLY A 107 -9.91 -2.97 9.82
C GLY A 107 -11.00 -2.03 10.36
N ALA A 108 -12.22 -2.53 10.54
CA ALA A 108 -13.30 -1.77 11.15
C ALA A 108 -12.95 -1.32 12.59
N ALA A 109 -12.35 -2.23 13.37
CA ALA A 109 -11.99 -1.95 14.77
C ALA A 109 -10.91 -0.87 14.91
N ILE A 110 -10.00 -0.74 13.94
CA ILE A 110 -8.93 0.28 13.91
C ILE A 110 -9.23 1.46 13.00
N CYS A 111 -10.45 1.56 12.47
CA CYS A 111 -10.86 2.58 11.49
C CYS A 111 -9.93 2.60 10.26
N ALA A 112 -9.58 1.43 9.73
CA ALA A 112 -8.75 1.33 8.54
C ALA A 112 -9.45 1.99 7.33
N ARG A 113 -8.68 2.75 6.54
CA ARG A 113 -9.21 3.45 5.36
C ARG A 113 -9.41 2.53 4.16
N ASN A 114 -8.53 1.54 4.00
CA ASN A 114 -8.60 0.62 2.88
C ASN A 114 -8.18 -0.81 3.23
N LEU A 115 -8.62 -1.73 2.38
CA LEU A 115 -8.11 -3.09 2.23
C LEU A 115 -7.38 -3.16 0.88
N LYS A 116 -6.06 -3.33 0.89
CA LYS A 116 -5.24 -3.54 -0.30
C LYS A 116 -5.41 -4.97 -0.81
N VAL A 117 -5.65 -5.12 -2.10
CA VAL A 117 -5.81 -6.43 -2.75
C VAL A 117 -4.94 -6.52 -4.01
N THR A 118 -4.42 -7.70 -4.32
CA THR A 118 -3.70 -7.98 -5.58
C THR A 118 -4.54 -8.87 -6.48
N ALA A 119 -4.40 -8.72 -7.80
CA ALA A 119 -5.18 -9.46 -8.78
C ALA A 119 -4.28 -10.32 -9.69
N GLY A 120 -4.42 -11.65 -9.61
CA GLY A 120 -3.68 -12.57 -10.49
C GLY A 120 -2.18 -12.65 -10.21
N LEU A 121 -1.77 -12.49 -8.94
CA LEU A 121 -0.37 -12.55 -8.53
C LEU A 121 0.27 -13.89 -8.93
N PHE A 122 1.40 -13.82 -9.67
CA PHE A 122 2.14 -14.96 -10.26
C PHE A 122 1.29 -15.85 -11.18
N GLU A 123 0.26 -15.29 -11.81
CA GLU A 123 -0.53 -15.99 -12.82
C GLU A 123 -0.04 -15.64 -14.22
N GLU A 124 0.10 -16.67 -15.04
CA GLU A 124 0.49 -16.50 -16.45
C GLU A 124 -0.76 -16.32 -17.33
N GLY A 125 -0.59 -15.54 -18.40
CA GLY A 125 -1.65 -15.28 -19.38
C GLY A 125 -2.62 -14.16 -18.98
N PRO A 126 -3.61 -13.87 -19.86
CA PRO A 126 -4.55 -12.79 -19.63
C PRO A 126 -5.50 -13.13 -18.48
N PRO A 127 -5.94 -12.13 -17.69
CA PRO A 127 -6.91 -12.34 -16.63
C PRO A 127 -8.28 -12.73 -17.19
N ASP A 128 -9.03 -13.56 -16.48
CA ASP A 128 -10.48 -13.74 -16.69
C ASP A 128 -11.19 -12.48 -16.18
N MET A 129 -11.15 -11.42 -16.98
CA MET A 129 -11.62 -10.10 -16.58
C MET A 129 -13.08 -10.07 -16.12
N PRO A 130 -14.04 -10.73 -16.80
CA PRO A 130 -15.43 -10.80 -16.30
C PRO A 130 -15.50 -11.35 -14.88
N LYS A 131 -14.82 -12.45 -14.60
CA LYS A 131 -14.79 -13.06 -13.27
C LYS A 131 -14.09 -12.16 -12.24
N PHE A 132 -12.98 -11.50 -12.62
CA PHE A 132 -12.28 -10.59 -11.74
C PHE A 132 -13.16 -9.41 -11.34
N ARG A 133 -13.88 -8.83 -12.29
CA ARG A 133 -14.84 -7.72 -12.06
C ARG A 133 -15.97 -8.12 -11.12
N ASP A 134 -16.60 -9.28 -11.34
CA ASP A 134 -17.68 -9.79 -10.48
C ASP A 134 -17.17 -10.03 -9.04
N ARG A 135 -15.98 -10.63 -8.89
CA ARG A 135 -15.37 -10.88 -7.60
C ARG A 135 -14.94 -9.59 -6.89
N PHE A 136 -14.47 -8.61 -7.64
CA PHE A 136 -14.12 -7.31 -7.09
C PHE A 136 -15.33 -6.55 -6.59
N ALA A 137 -16.44 -6.59 -7.35
CA ALA A 137 -17.72 -6.01 -6.91
C ALA A 137 -18.19 -6.66 -5.59
N ASP A 138 -18.16 -8.01 -5.47
CA ASP A 138 -18.48 -8.72 -4.22
C ASP A 138 -17.57 -8.27 -3.04
N LEU A 139 -16.28 -8.05 -3.28
CA LEU A 139 -15.38 -7.50 -2.25
C LEU A 139 -15.79 -6.10 -1.81
N CYS A 140 -16.11 -5.22 -2.77
CA CYS A 140 -16.55 -3.86 -2.48
C CYS A 140 -17.86 -3.86 -1.68
N GLU A 141 -18.83 -4.69 -2.06
CA GLU A 141 -20.09 -4.85 -1.33
C GLU A 141 -19.87 -5.29 0.12
N ARG A 142 -18.95 -6.23 0.34
CA ARG A 142 -18.62 -6.73 1.69
C ARG A 142 -17.87 -5.72 2.55
N ALA A 143 -17.02 -4.91 1.94
CA ALA A 143 -16.24 -3.87 2.65
C ALA A 143 -17.07 -2.61 2.96
N ALA A 144 -18.11 -2.32 2.15
CA ALA A 144 -18.90 -1.10 2.28
C ALA A 144 -19.53 -0.89 3.67
N PRO A 145 -20.13 -1.91 4.35
CA PRO A 145 -20.69 -1.73 5.69
C PRO A 145 -19.66 -1.32 6.75
N TYR A 146 -18.38 -1.62 6.53
CA TYR A 146 -17.28 -1.27 7.41
C TYR A 146 -16.70 0.13 7.12
N GLY A 147 -17.15 0.79 6.05
CA GLY A 147 -16.58 2.06 5.59
C GLY A 147 -15.19 1.92 4.97
N ILE A 148 -14.78 0.71 4.61
CA ILE A 148 -13.44 0.40 4.09
C ILE A 148 -13.46 0.45 2.57
N GLN A 149 -12.47 1.11 1.98
CA GLN A 149 -12.21 1.09 0.54
C GLN A 149 -11.51 -0.22 0.14
N VAL A 150 -11.81 -0.76 -1.03
CA VAL A 150 -11.07 -1.90 -1.61
C VAL A 150 -10.20 -1.36 -2.73
N VAL A 151 -8.88 -1.48 -2.59
CA VAL A 151 -7.92 -0.91 -3.53
C VAL A 151 -7.10 -1.99 -4.20
N VAL A 152 -7.19 -2.04 -5.54
CA VAL A 152 -6.39 -2.97 -6.35
C VAL A 152 -5.02 -2.39 -6.56
N GLU A 153 -3.99 -3.14 -6.19
CA GLU A 153 -2.61 -2.87 -6.55
C GLU A 153 -2.21 -3.78 -7.72
N PHE A 154 -1.97 -3.17 -8.89
CA PHE A 154 -1.46 -3.88 -10.07
C PHE A 154 0.05 -4.05 -9.97
N MET A 155 0.57 -5.17 -10.45
CA MET A 155 2.00 -5.50 -10.29
C MET A 155 2.58 -6.13 -11.55
N PRO A 156 3.85 -5.82 -11.92
CA PRO A 156 4.49 -6.34 -13.13
C PRO A 156 4.60 -7.87 -13.23
N PHE A 157 4.42 -8.56 -12.11
CA PHE A 157 4.45 -10.03 -12.02
C PHE A 157 3.07 -10.63 -11.69
N SER A 158 2.00 -9.93 -12.08
CA SER A 158 0.62 -10.40 -11.98
C SER A 158 -0.07 -10.40 -13.34
N SER A 159 -1.21 -11.06 -13.48
CA SER A 159 -2.00 -11.03 -14.71
C SER A 159 -2.72 -9.69 -14.92
N VAL A 160 -2.83 -8.85 -13.88
CA VAL A 160 -3.27 -7.45 -13.97
C VAL A 160 -2.04 -6.58 -13.69
N ASP A 161 -1.27 -6.30 -14.74
CA ASP A 161 0.05 -5.72 -14.64
C ASP A 161 0.17 -4.30 -15.23
N THR A 162 -0.94 -3.73 -15.67
CA THR A 162 -0.99 -2.40 -16.26
C THR A 162 -2.10 -1.54 -15.67
N VAL A 163 -1.94 -0.21 -15.79
CA VAL A 163 -2.99 0.76 -15.41
C VAL A 163 -4.29 0.49 -16.17
N ASP A 164 -4.21 0.21 -17.48
CA ASP A 164 -5.39 -0.02 -18.31
C ASP A 164 -6.17 -1.28 -17.85
N LEU A 165 -5.48 -2.40 -17.58
CA LEU A 165 -6.12 -3.62 -17.04
C LEU A 165 -6.68 -3.40 -15.63
N ALA A 166 -5.97 -2.64 -14.80
CA ALA A 166 -6.45 -2.33 -13.46
C ALA A 166 -7.68 -1.43 -13.48
N LEU A 167 -7.74 -0.44 -14.38
CA LEU A 167 -8.94 0.39 -14.62
C LEU A 167 -10.10 -0.45 -15.11
N GLU A 168 -9.88 -1.34 -16.10
CA GLU A 168 -10.91 -2.26 -16.59
C GLU A 168 -11.46 -3.13 -15.45
N LEU A 169 -10.60 -3.63 -14.55
CA LEU A 169 -11.02 -4.45 -13.42
C LEU A 169 -11.95 -3.69 -12.47
N VAL A 170 -11.62 -2.45 -12.12
CA VAL A 170 -12.36 -1.68 -11.11
C VAL A 170 -13.55 -0.90 -11.68
N GLU A 171 -13.73 -0.86 -12.99
CA GLU A 171 -14.76 -0.06 -13.67
C GLU A 171 -16.18 -0.28 -13.13
N ASN A 172 -16.53 -1.52 -12.78
CA ASN A 172 -17.83 -1.88 -12.23
C ASN A 172 -17.84 -1.95 -10.69
N GLY A 173 -16.76 -1.48 -10.04
CA GLY A 173 -16.70 -1.42 -8.58
C GLY A 173 -17.71 -0.42 -8.00
N LEU A 174 -18.09 -0.63 -6.75
CA LEU A 174 -18.85 0.35 -5.98
C LEU A 174 -17.98 1.60 -5.73
N ALA A 175 -18.59 2.67 -5.22
CA ALA A 175 -17.89 3.92 -4.90
C ALA A 175 -16.69 3.76 -3.95
N ASN A 176 -16.64 2.66 -3.18
CA ASN A 176 -15.53 2.31 -2.30
C ASN A 176 -14.44 1.47 -2.99
N GLY A 177 -14.59 1.10 -4.27
CA GLY A 177 -13.57 0.41 -5.06
C GLY A 177 -12.63 1.39 -5.79
N GLY A 178 -11.38 0.99 -6.04
CA GLY A 178 -10.43 1.77 -6.83
C GLY A 178 -9.03 1.19 -6.83
N LEU A 179 -8.05 2.03 -7.13
CA LEU A 179 -6.65 1.65 -7.32
C LEU A 179 -5.76 2.15 -6.18
N MET A 180 -4.78 1.33 -5.84
CA MET A 180 -3.51 1.73 -5.22
C MET A 180 -2.45 1.78 -6.32
N VAL A 181 -1.79 2.92 -6.48
CA VAL A 181 -0.81 3.15 -7.54
C VAL A 181 0.57 3.32 -6.93
N ASP A 182 1.37 2.27 -7.01
CA ASP A 182 2.76 2.28 -6.54
C ASP A 182 3.69 2.70 -7.69
N ILE A 183 4.58 3.67 -7.41
CA ILE A 183 5.52 4.20 -8.41
C ILE A 183 6.46 3.13 -8.97
N TRP A 184 6.88 2.13 -8.18
CA TRP A 184 7.75 1.06 -8.67
C TRP A 184 7.04 0.22 -9.74
N HIS A 185 5.74 -0.08 -9.53
CA HIS A 185 4.95 -0.83 -10.50
C HIS A 185 4.72 -0.05 -11.79
N VAL A 186 4.48 1.26 -11.66
CA VAL A 186 4.37 2.19 -12.79
C VAL A 186 5.68 2.23 -13.58
N ASP A 187 6.82 2.38 -12.91
CA ASP A 187 8.15 2.44 -13.54
C ASP A 187 8.50 1.15 -14.28
N ARG A 188 8.33 0.01 -13.62
CA ARG A 188 8.71 -1.29 -14.19
C ARG A 188 7.85 -1.72 -15.39
N ARG A 189 6.74 -1.03 -15.62
CA ARG A 189 5.88 -1.19 -16.82
C ARG A 189 5.94 0.00 -17.77
N ASP A 190 6.82 0.99 -17.49
CA ASP A 190 6.96 2.25 -18.26
C ASP A 190 5.60 2.95 -18.48
N GLN A 191 4.82 3.15 -17.40
CA GLN A 191 3.45 3.66 -17.46
C GLN A 191 3.26 5.00 -16.76
N TYR A 192 4.30 5.82 -16.67
CA TYR A 192 4.19 7.16 -16.08
C TYR A 192 3.14 8.04 -16.77
N ASP A 193 3.05 7.96 -18.12
CA ASP A 193 2.06 8.69 -18.92
C ASP A 193 0.61 8.28 -18.61
N LYS A 194 0.41 7.08 -18.09
CA LYS A 194 -0.92 6.56 -17.71
C LYS A 194 -1.44 7.09 -16.38
N VAL A 195 -0.57 7.58 -15.49
CA VAL A 195 -0.98 8.06 -14.15
C VAL A 195 -2.04 9.16 -14.27
N LYS A 196 -1.85 10.11 -15.18
CA LYS A 196 -2.80 11.21 -15.43
C LYS A 196 -4.13 10.78 -16.06
N THR A 197 -4.20 9.57 -16.60
CA THR A 197 -5.43 9.05 -17.20
C THR A 197 -6.37 8.38 -16.17
N ILE A 198 -5.88 8.18 -14.95
CA ILE A 198 -6.67 7.56 -13.87
C ILE A 198 -7.73 8.56 -13.38
N PRO A 199 -9.03 8.23 -13.47
CA PRO A 199 -10.05 9.10 -12.91
C PRO A 199 -9.86 9.30 -11.41
N LEU A 200 -9.97 10.54 -10.92
CA LEU A 200 -9.82 10.85 -9.48
C LEU A 200 -10.72 9.99 -8.60
N SER A 201 -11.93 9.67 -9.05
CA SER A 201 -12.87 8.82 -8.31
C SER A 201 -12.36 7.39 -8.09
N LEU A 202 -11.42 6.92 -8.92
CA LEU A 202 -10.81 5.59 -8.84
C LEU A 202 -9.40 5.61 -8.22
N LEU A 203 -8.75 6.77 -8.09
CA LEU A 203 -7.45 6.90 -7.43
C LEU A 203 -7.64 6.97 -5.91
N LYS A 204 -7.61 5.83 -5.24
CA LYS A 204 -7.89 5.71 -3.80
C LYS A 204 -6.64 5.75 -2.93
N GLY A 205 -5.49 5.38 -3.50
CA GLY A 205 -4.21 5.40 -2.81
C GLY A 205 -3.04 5.47 -3.78
N VAL A 206 -1.92 5.95 -3.28
CA VAL A 206 -0.65 5.99 -3.99
C VAL A 206 0.45 5.53 -3.07
N GLU A 207 1.51 4.93 -3.61
CA GLU A 207 2.67 4.52 -2.83
C GLU A 207 3.96 5.00 -3.47
N LEU A 208 4.82 5.55 -2.61
CA LEU A 208 6.14 6.08 -2.97
C LEU A 208 7.24 5.15 -2.48
N ASN A 209 8.23 5.01 -3.29
CA ASN A 209 9.52 4.39 -3.02
C ASN A 209 10.51 4.82 -4.10
N ASP A 210 11.70 4.28 -4.08
CA ASP A 210 12.69 4.48 -5.13
C ASP A 210 13.35 3.15 -5.50
N ALA A 211 14.04 3.10 -6.61
CA ALA A 211 14.80 1.95 -7.07
C ALA A 211 15.87 2.36 -8.08
N SER A 212 16.82 1.46 -8.37
CA SER A 212 17.74 1.66 -9.48
C SER A 212 16.99 1.56 -10.81
N ALA A 213 17.47 2.26 -11.85
CA ALA A 213 16.92 2.17 -13.21
C ALA A 213 16.95 0.74 -13.74
N ASN A 214 18.01 -0.01 -13.42
CA ASN A 214 18.16 -1.40 -13.83
C ASN A 214 17.57 -2.35 -12.78
N VAL A 215 16.78 -3.32 -13.22
CA VAL A 215 16.23 -4.39 -12.39
C VAL A 215 17.35 -5.26 -11.82
N ALA A 216 17.36 -5.47 -10.52
CA ALA A 216 18.33 -6.34 -9.84
C ALA A 216 17.80 -7.79 -9.76
N GLY A 217 18.28 -8.64 -10.63
CA GLY A 217 17.84 -10.05 -10.73
C GLY A 217 16.47 -10.18 -11.41
N THR A 218 15.51 -10.84 -10.76
CA THR A 218 14.13 -10.91 -11.25
C THR A 218 13.32 -9.71 -10.76
N LEU A 219 12.21 -9.38 -11.43
CA LEU A 219 11.29 -8.33 -10.96
C LEU A 219 10.84 -8.55 -9.50
N LEU A 220 10.53 -9.79 -9.13
CA LEU A 220 10.18 -10.12 -7.75
C LEU A 220 11.32 -9.87 -6.76
N HIS A 221 12.56 -10.25 -7.13
CA HIS A 221 13.74 -10.02 -6.30
C HIS A 221 14.03 -8.52 -6.15
N ASP A 222 13.95 -7.77 -7.24
CA ASP A 222 14.10 -6.32 -7.24
C ASP A 222 13.07 -5.66 -6.31
N SER A 223 11.79 -6.01 -6.47
CA SER A 223 10.69 -5.49 -5.66
C SER A 223 10.83 -5.78 -4.17
N THR A 224 11.31 -6.98 -3.81
CA THR A 224 11.30 -7.45 -2.40
C THR A 224 12.60 -7.21 -1.65
N HIS A 225 13.68 -6.74 -2.33
CA HIS A 225 15.00 -6.57 -1.71
C HIS A 225 15.70 -5.26 -2.04
N HIS A 226 15.38 -4.61 -3.18
CA HIS A 226 16.19 -3.56 -3.75
C HIS A 226 15.49 -2.20 -3.88
N ARG A 227 14.29 -2.04 -3.31
CA ARG A 227 13.70 -0.71 -3.21
C ARG A 227 14.59 0.18 -2.34
N LYS A 228 14.61 1.47 -2.63
CA LYS A 228 15.48 2.47 -2.00
C LYS A 228 14.65 3.53 -1.30
N LEU A 229 15.30 4.30 -0.43
CA LEU A 229 14.73 5.53 0.12
C LEU A 229 14.44 6.51 -1.02
N CYS A 230 13.34 7.24 -0.90
CA CYS A 230 12.93 8.22 -1.90
C CYS A 230 14.03 9.27 -2.13
N GLY A 231 14.47 9.42 -3.38
CA GLY A 231 15.57 10.29 -3.79
C GLY A 231 16.96 9.65 -3.77
N GLU A 232 17.09 8.37 -3.39
CA GLU A 232 18.36 7.62 -3.42
C GLU A 232 18.45 6.66 -4.65
N GLY A 233 17.46 6.67 -5.52
CA GLY A 233 17.40 5.87 -6.76
C GLY A 233 17.25 6.72 -8.01
N ASP A 234 16.65 6.11 -9.02
CA ASP A 234 16.54 6.68 -10.36
C ASP A 234 15.08 6.87 -10.81
N LEU A 235 14.08 6.54 -9.95
CA LEU A 235 12.67 6.68 -10.30
C LEU A 235 12.26 8.15 -10.41
N LYS A 236 11.28 8.45 -11.27
CA LYS A 236 10.81 9.82 -11.53
C LYS A 236 9.84 10.29 -10.43
N ILE A 237 10.25 10.21 -9.14
CA ILE A 237 9.35 10.43 -7.99
C ILE A 237 8.65 11.79 -8.05
N ARG A 238 9.37 12.87 -8.28
CA ARG A 238 8.79 14.22 -8.30
C ARG A 238 7.79 14.41 -9.43
N SER A 239 8.11 13.88 -10.62
CA SER A 239 7.19 13.86 -11.74
C SER A 239 5.92 13.06 -11.42
N PHE A 240 6.08 11.89 -10.81
CA PHE A 240 4.95 11.07 -10.37
C PHE A 240 4.08 11.80 -9.32
N ILE A 241 4.70 12.43 -8.33
CA ILE A 241 3.96 13.24 -7.34
C ILE A 241 3.18 14.34 -8.04
N GLN A 242 3.80 15.08 -8.97
CA GLN A 242 3.13 16.14 -9.71
C GLN A 242 1.96 15.60 -10.53
N ASP A 243 2.15 14.49 -11.23
CA ASP A 243 1.09 13.84 -12.02
C ASP A 243 -0.11 13.43 -11.16
N VAL A 244 0.13 12.89 -9.96
CA VAL A 244 -0.90 12.52 -8.99
C VAL A 244 -1.63 13.76 -8.44
N LEU A 245 -0.89 14.85 -8.16
CA LEU A 245 -1.49 16.13 -7.74
C LEU A 245 -2.33 16.77 -8.86
N ASP A 246 -1.87 16.69 -10.11
CA ASP A 246 -2.59 17.19 -11.29
C ASP A 246 -3.92 16.44 -11.51
N VAL A 247 -3.99 15.16 -11.15
CA VAL A 247 -5.26 14.40 -11.12
C VAL A 247 -6.22 14.92 -10.04
N GLY A 248 -5.70 15.64 -9.04
CA GLY A 248 -6.48 16.21 -7.93
C GLY A 248 -6.48 15.34 -6.67
N TYR A 249 -5.54 14.42 -6.53
CA TYR A 249 -5.45 13.58 -5.32
C TYR A 249 -5.12 14.40 -4.08
N THR A 250 -5.89 14.20 -3.03
CA THR A 250 -5.73 14.90 -1.73
C THR A 250 -5.63 13.96 -0.54
N GLY A 251 -5.57 12.64 -0.80
CA GLY A 251 -5.44 11.63 0.25
C GLY A 251 -4.03 11.54 0.85
N PRO A 252 -3.84 10.73 1.89
CA PRO A 252 -2.52 10.46 2.43
C PRO A 252 -1.68 9.62 1.45
N TRP A 253 -0.36 9.79 1.53
CA TRP A 253 0.60 9.14 0.65
C TRP A 253 1.20 7.92 1.34
N GLY A 254 1.01 6.75 0.77
CA GLY A 254 1.69 5.52 1.18
C GLY A 254 3.19 5.58 0.87
N VAL A 255 3.97 4.88 1.64
CA VAL A 255 5.40 4.66 1.38
C VAL A 255 5.69 3.18 1.58
N GLU A 256 6.07 2.49 0.51
CA GLU A 256 6.35 1.06 0.57
C GLU A 256 7.78 0.76 0.14
N ILE A 257 8.68 0.65 1.11
CA ILE A 257 10.10 0.36 0.83
C ILE A 257 10.47 -1.04 1.29
N ILE A 258 10.23 -2.02 0.41
CA ILE A 258 10.64 -3.41 0.63
C ILE A 258 12.13 -3.54 0.27
N SER A 259 13.00 -3.36 1.26
CA SER A 259 14.44 -3.27 1.07
C SER A 259 15.20 -4.07 2.11
N HIS A 260 16.22 -4.82 1.68
CA HIS A 260 17.12 -5.48 2.64
C HIS A 260 17.82 -4.46 3.53
N ALA A 261 18.26 -3.35 2.98
CA ALA A 261 18.94 -2.29 3.73
C ALA A 261 18.02 -1.65 4.79
N VAL A 262 16.75 -1.34 4.41
CA VAL A 262 15.81 -0.67 5.32
C VAL A 262 15.32 -1.63 6.41
N ARG A 263 14.90 -2.87 6.05
CA ARG A 263 14.36 -3.81 7.04
C ARG A 263 15.36 -4.30 8.09
N THR A 264 16.67 -4.09 7.85
CA THR A 264 17.73 -4.41 8.80
C THR A 264 18.26 -3.20 9.60
N MET A 265 17.71 -2.00 9.36
CA MET A 265 17.98 -0.82 10.19
C MET A 265 17.34 -0.94 11.58
N PRO A 266 17.89 -0.28 12.60
CA PRO A 266 17.14 -0.02 13.83
C PRO A 266 15.78 0.66 13.49
N LEU A 267 14.72 0.26 14.19
CA LEU A 267 13.35 0.68 13.88
C LEU A 267 13.18 2.20 13.85
N GLU A 268 13.68 2.90 14.85
CA GLU A 268 13.56 4.36 14.95
C GLU A 268 14.35 5.08 13.83
N GLU A 269 15.50 4.52 13.45
CA GLU A 269 16.28 5.04 12.33
C GLU A 269 15.53 4.84 11.00
N ALA A 270 14.98 3.65 10.76
CA ALA A 270 14.17 3.38 9.59
C ALA A 270 12.96 4.32 9.52
N ALA A 271 12.21 4.44 10.62
CA ALA A 271 11.03 5.32 10.69
C ALA A 271 11.36 6.78 10.35
N ARG A 272 12.45 7.31 10.91
CA ARG A 272 12.89 8.68 10.69
C ARG A 272 13.44 8.89 9.27
N ARG A 273 14.38 8.06 8.83
CA ARG A 273 15.04 8.24 7.51
C ARG A 273 14.06 8.12 6.36
N VAL A 274 13.20 7.08 6.38
CA VAL A 274 12.20 6.89 5.34
C VAL A 274 11.25 8.09 5.29
N TYR A 275 10.79 8.57 6.45
CA TYR A 275 9.93 9.76 6.53
C TYR A 275 10.60 11.00 5.94
N GLU A 276 11.80 11.34 6.41
CA GLU A 276 12.53 12.54 6.01
C GLU A 276 12.86 12.55 4.51
N THR A 277 13.35 11.43 3.96
CA THR A 277 13.70 11.32 2.54
C THR A 277 12.47 11.43 1.65
N THR A 278 11.34 10.85 2.07
CA THR A 278 10.06 10.95 1.33
C THR A 278 9.52 12.38 1.40
N MET A 279 9.46 13.00 2.58
CA MET A 279 8.99 14.38 2.71
C MET A 279 9.82 15.38 1.90
N SER A 280 11.13 15.13 1.74
CA SER A 280 11.99 15.99 0.93
C SER A 280 11.57 16.05 -0.54
N GLN A 281 10.90 15.00 -1.06
CA GLN A 281 10.44 14.98 -2.45
C GLN A 281 9.30 15.98 -2.72
N PHE A 282 8.54 16.35 -1.69
CA PHE A 282 7.46 17.34 -1.79
C PHE A 282 7.92 18.80 -1.63
N GLY A 283 9.12 19.04 -1.07
CA GLY A 283 9.59 20.39 -0.73
C GLY A 283 9.75 21.33 -1.92
N GLU A 284 10.22 20.83 -3.05
CA GLU A 284 10.46 21.62 -4.27
C GLU A 284 9.19 21.85 -5.10
N ILE A 285 8.24 20.91 -5.05
CA ILE A 285 6.94 21.01 -5.73
C ILE A 285 6.16 22.20 -5.17
N ARG A 286 6.13 22.34 -3.83
CA ARG A 286 5.46 23.48 -3.16
C ARG A 286 6.10 24.84 -3.43
N GLN A 287 7.38 24.89 -3.78
CA GLN A 287 8.07 26.12 -4.13
C GLN A 287 7.77 26.56 -5.56
N ALA A 288 7.54 25.61 -6.48
CA ALA A 288 7.16 25.91 -7.86
C ALA A 288 5.74 26.51 -7.98
N ASP A 289 4.79 26.02 -7.16
CA ASP A 289 3.41 26.55 -7.12
C ASP A 289 3.31 27.92 -6.43
N ALA A 290 4.32 28.36 -5.69
CA ALA A 290 4.37 29.64 -4.97
C ALA A 290 5.11 30.75 -5.73
N ALA A 291 5.72 30.44 -6.88
CA ALA A 291 6.46 31.36 -7.73
C ALA A 291 5.67 31.75 -9.00
#